data_7a4cfed72047a98ef041ea937465bfc4
#
_entry.id   7a4cfed72047a98ef041ea937465bfc4
#
_cell.length_a   1.000
_cell.length_b   1.000
_cell.length_c   1.000
_cell.angle_alpha   90.00
_cell.angle_beta   90.00
_cell.angle_gamma   90.00
#
_symmetry.space_group_name_H-M   'P 1'
#
loop_
_entity.id
_entity.type
_entity.pdbx_description
1 polymer ?
#
loop_
_entity_poly.entity_id
_entity_poly.type
_entity_poly.pdbx_seq_one_letter_code
_entity_poly.pdbx_strand_id
1 'polypeptide(L)'
;MSKHLQNYINQIKILSNQENISKDQIVELTNLINKENFIKEDIHRLLFELKDPNILKTVYSNNLQEAWFEIVVELMNISNFHVGHMVEKSTTRNYNKIAFKSIKGNTVVEKTYQKFWNDMIKVSESILFFEKLDKTPVVGLLTNNRYKGILVDLACLSFGIRIIPIPLNFTSEHLSYVLEESKITHLFIGGGTANRLWNSVASKHQIDLIAFDDPEILYGNVTDWDSFFDSGNKFSIS
;
A
#
# COMPACT_ATOMS: atom_id res chain seq x y z
N MET A 1 -9.53 5.60 -24.77
CA MET A 1 -9.79 6.82 -23.99
C MET A 1 -11.13 7.37 -24.46
N SER A 2 -12.10 7.55 -23.56
CA SER A 2 -13.41 8.09 -23.93
C SER A 2 -13.30 9.53 -24.40
N LYS A 3 -14.25 9.97 -25.24
CA LYS A 3 -14.31 11.38 -25.71
C LYS A 3 -14.49 12.34 -24.54
N HIS A 4 -15.22 11.92 -23.51
CA HIS A 4 -15.46 12.69 -22.29
C HIS A 4 -14.17 12.90 -21.49
N LEU A 5 -13.37 11.85 -21.29
CA LEU A 5 -12.08 11.97 -20.62
C LEU A 5 -11.13 12.91 -21.37
N GLN A 6 -11.06 12.81 -22.71
CA GLN A 6 -10.21 13.69 -23.50
C GLN A 6 -10.65 15.16 -23.36
N ASN A 7 -11.95 15.43 -23.37
CA ASN A 7 -12.48 16.77 -23.16
C ASN A 7 -12.12 17.31 -21.77
N TYR A 8 -12.28 16.49 -20.74
CA TYR A 8 -11.95 16.86 -19.36
C TYR A 8 -10.44 17.15 -19.18
N ILE A 9 -9.57 16.30 -19.71
CA ILE A 9 -8.11 16.52 -19.71
C ILE A 9 -7.75 17.83 -20.44
N ASN A 10 -8.41 18.12 -21.55
CA ASN A 10 -8.19 19.36 -22.29
C ASN A 10 -8.59 20.58 -21.45
N GLN A 11 -9.71 20.53 -20.72
CA GLN A 11 -10.12 21.61 -19.83
C GLN A 11 -9.10 21.85 -18.70
N ILE A 12 -8.61 20.77 -18.07
CA ILE A 12 -7.54 20.87 -17.07
C ILE A 12 -6.28 21.54 -17.68
N LYS A 13 -5.87 21.15 -18.88
CA LYS A 13 -4.72 21.76 -19.56
C LYS A 13 -4.95 23.22 -19.90
N ILE A 14 -6.16 23.60 -20.29
CA ILE A 14 -6.50 25.00 -20.54
C ILE A 14 -6.36 25.80 -19.24
N LEU A 15 -6.91 25.28 -18.13
CA LEU A 15 -6.80 25.95 -16.83
C LEU A 15 -5.33 26.02 -16.38
N SER A 16 -4.53 24.98 -16.56
CA SER A 16 -3.10 24.96 -16.16
C SER A 16 -2.23 25.98 -16.92
N ASN A 17 -2.71 26.48 -18.05
CA ASN A 17 -2.02 27.52 -18.83
C ASN A 17 -2.51 28.96 -18.52
N GLN A 18 -3.48 29.11 -17.61
CA GLN A 18 -3.95 30.43 -17.16
C GLN A 18 -3.08 30.94 -16.02
N GLU A 19 -2.76 32.23 -16.00
CA GLU A 19 -2.02 32.85 -14.89
C GLU A 19 -2.87 32.94 -13.61
N ASN A 20 -4.18 33.15 -13.77
CA ASN A 20 -5.13 33.27 -12.66
C ASN A 20 -6.27 32.27 -12.83
N ILE A 21 -6.45 31.39 -11.84
CA ILE A 21 -7.55 30.43 -11.75
C ILE A 21 -8.36 30.73 -10.49
N SER A 22 -9.69 30.71 -10.61
CA SER A 22 -10.59 30.87 -9.47
C SER A 22 -10.97 29.51 -8.85
N LYS A 23 -11.41 29.53 -7.59
CA LYS A 23 -11.97 28.34 -6.92
C LYS A 23 -13.19 27.82 -7.67
N ASP A 24 -14.03 28.69 -8.21
CA ASP A 24 -15.26 28.33 -8.94
C ASP A 24 -14.95 27.50 -10.20
N GLN A 25 -13.86 27.81 -10.92
CA GLN A 25 -13.42 27.02 -12.07
C GLN A 25 -12.99 25.60 -11.66
N ILE A 26 -12.39 25.46 -10.49
CA ILE A 26 -12.04 24.14 -9.92
C ILE A 26 -13.31 23.36 -9.53
N VAL A 27 -14.27 24.01 -8.87
CA VAL A 27 -15.56 23.42 -8.49
C VAL A 27 -16.35 22.99 -9.74
N GLU A 28 -16.28 23.73 -10.83
CA GLU A 28 -16.91 23.39 -12.10
C GLU A 28 -16.34 22.09 -12.69
N LEU A 29 -15.02 21.84 -12.56
CA LEU A 29 -14.42 20.58 -12.94
C LEU A 29 -14.98 19.39 -12.13
N THR A 30 -15.20 19.58 -10.84
CA THR A 30 -15.81 18.54 -9.98
C THR A 30 -17.24 18.24 -10.41
N ASN A 31 -18.01 19.28 -10.71
CA ASN A 31 -19.41 19.15 -11.17
C ASN A 31 -19.50 18.41 -12.52
N LEU A 32 -18.51 18.58 -13.39
CA LEU A 32 -18.45 17.85 -14.67
C LEU A 32 -18.22 16.35 -14.45
N ILE A 33 -17.40 15.97 -13.48
CA ILE A 33 -17.17 14.56 -13.14
C ILE A 33 -18.47 13.88 -12.72
N ASN A 34 -19.28 14.56 -11.90
CA ASN A 34 -20.54 14.03 -11.39
C ASN A 34 -21.65 13.98 -12.45
N LYS A 35 -21.56 14.78 -13.50
CA LYS A 35 -22.55 14.83 -14.60
C LYS A 35 -22.27 13.83 -15.72
N GLU A 36 -21.03 13.43 -15.91
CA GLU A 36 -20.62 12.54 -16.99
C GLU A 36 -20.42 11.11 -16.46
N ASN A 37 -20.95 10.10 -17.18
CA ASN A 37 -20.76 8.69 -16.85
C ASN A 37 -19.35 8.24 -17.23
N PHE A 38 -18.36 8.59 -16.42
CA PHE A 38 -17.00 8.08 -16.56
C PHE A 38 -16.92 6.61 -16.13
N ILE A 39 -16.24 5.81 -16.92
CA ILE A 39 -15.85 4.46 -16.46
C ILE A 39 -14.67 4.57 -15.48
N LYS A 40 -14.55 3.61 -14.55
CA LYS A 40 -13.53 3.63 -13.49
C LYS A 40 -12.10 3.78 -14.05
N GLU A 41 -11.80 3.09 -15.15
CA GLU A 41 -10.49 3.14 -15.80
C GLU A 41 -10.14 4.53 -16.31
N ASP A 42 -11.11 5.27 -16.80
CA ASP A 42 -10.91 6.65 -17.25
C ASP A 42 -10.64 7.59 -16.06
N ILE A 43 -11.34 7.39 -14.93
CA ILE A 43 -11.09 8.14 -13.69
C ILE A 43 -9.68 7.82 -13.15
N HIS A 44 -9.27 6.56 -13.15
CA HIS A 44 -7.92 6.18 -12.73
C HIS A 44 -6.84 6.86 -13.58
N ARG A 45 -7.05 6.99 -14.90
CA ARG A 45 -6.14 7.74 -15.78
C ARG A 45 -6.11 9.22 -15.42
N LEU A 46 -7.28 9.81 -15.20
CA LEU A 46 -7.40 11.20 -14.81
C LEU A 46 -6.63 11.50 -13.53
N LEU A 47 -6.73 10.67 -12.50
CA LEU A 47 -5.97 10.81 -11.26
C LEU A 47 -4.45 10.87 -11.48
N PHE A 48 -3.94 10.23 -12.52
CA PHE A 48 -2.52 10.32 -12.88
C PHE A 48 -2.17 11.60 -13.65
N GLU A 49 -3.09 12.10 -14.49
CA GLU A 49 -2.90 13.38 -15.19
C GLU A 49 -2.92 14.58 -14.23
N LEU A 50 -3.75 14.51 -13.17
CA LEU A 50 -3.81 15.55 -12.13
C LEU A 50 -2.49 15.78 -11.38
N LYS A 51 -1.52 14.88 -11.51
CA LYS A 51 -0.18 14.98 -10.92
C LYS A 51 0.84 15.67 -11.84
N ASP A 52 0.42 16.14 -13.00
CA ASP A 52 1.33 16.86 -13.91
C ASP A 52 1.96 18.05 -13.20
N PRO A 53 3.32 18.21 -13.25
CA PRO A 53 4.01 19.28 -12.53
C PRO A 53 3.54 20.69 -12.91
N ASN A 54 3.12 20.90 -14.17
CA ASN A 54 2.64 22.21 -14.62
C ASN A 54 1.27 22.52 -14.00
N ILE A 55 0.38 21.53 -13.93
CA ILE A 55 -0.92 21.66 -13.27
C ILE A 55 -0.71 21.98 -11.78
N LEU A 56 0.12 21.21 -11.09
CA LEU A 56 0.40 21.42 -9.68
C LEU A 56 1.01 22.80 -9.43
N LYS A 57 1.95 23.26 -10.29
CA LYS A 57 2.52 24.58 -10.18
C LYS A 57 1.43 25.68 -10.25
N THR A 58 0.50 25.57 -11.19
CA THR A 58 -0.61 26.53 -11.33
C THR A 58 -1.54 26.51 -10.13
N VAL A 59 -1.88 25.32 -9.61
CA VAL A 59 -2.67 25.14 -8.38
C VAL A 59 -2.00 25.82 -7.19
N TYR A 60 -0.70 25.61 -7.00
CA TYR A 60 0.06 26.24 -5.92
C TYR A 60 0.18 27.76 -6.07
N SER A 61 0.44 28.24 -7.27
CA SER A 61 0.57 29.69 -7.53
C SER A 61 -0.73 30.46 -7.27
N ASN A 62 -1.87 29.81 -7.37
CA ASN A 62 -3.19 30.40 -7.15
C ASN A 62 -3.80 30.07 -5.76
N ASN A 63 -3.06 29.42 -4.85
CA ASN A 63 -3.52 29.01 -3.51
C ASN A 63 -4.78 28.10 -3.54
N LEU A 64 -4.85 27.19 -4.52
CA LEU A 64 -6.01 26.33 -4.76
C LEU A 64 -5.80 24.87 -4.29
N GLN A 65 -4.80 24.61 -3.45
CA GLN A 65 -4.42 23.27 -3.04
C GLN A 65 -5.57 22.50 -2.36
N GLU A 66 -6.33 23.18 -1.52
CA GLU A 66 -7.45 22.56 -0.80
C GLU A 66 -8.55 22.12 -1.78
N ALA A 67 -9.00 23.03 -2.66
CA ALA A 67 -10.03 22.70 -3.66
C ALA A 67 -9.53 21.60 -4.64
N TRP A 68 -8.25 21.61 -5.00
CA TRP A 68 -7.66 20.59 -5.83
C TRP A 68 -7.62 19.23 -5.15
N PHE A 69 -7.31 19.21 -3.86
CA PHE A 69 -7.32 18.00 -3.06
C PHE A 69 -8.73 17.41 -2.95
N GLU A 70 -9.77 18.24 -2.78
CA GLU A 70 -11.17 17.80 -2.77
C GLU A 70 -11.54 17.07 -4.06
N ILE A 71 -11.12 17.58 -5.25
CA ILE A 71 -11.32 16.88 -6.53
C ILE A 71 -10.64 15.50 -6.54
N VAL A 72 -9.40 15.44 -6.10
CA VAL A 72 -8.64 14.17 -6.08
C VAL A 72 -9.33 13.15 -5.17
N VAL A 73 -9.76 13.57 -3.99
CA VAL A 73 -10.48 12.69 -3.04
C VAL A 73 -11.80 12.20 -3.61
N GLU A 74 -12.57 13.10 -4.24
CA GLU A 74 -13.85 12.73 -4.87
C GLU A 74 -13.64 11.70 -6.00
N LEU A 75 -12.66 11.90 -6.85
CA LEU A 75 -12.31 10.95 -7.92
C LEU A 75 -11.86 9.59 -7.36
N MET A 76 -11.11 9.59 -6.27
CA MET A 76 -10.71 8.36 -5.60
C MET A 76 -11.93 7.60 -5.04
N ASN A 77 -12.87 8.32 -4.43
CA ASN A 77 -14.09 7.75 -3.87
C ASN A 77 -14.99 7.14 -4.95
N ILE A 78 -15.30 7.90 -6.01
CA ILE A 78 -16.15 7.45 -7.12
C ILE A 78 -15.57 6.22 -7.82
N SER A 79 -14.24 6.16 -7.99
CA SER A 79 -13.57 5.07 -8.69
C SER A 79 -13.16 3.91 -7.80
N ASN A 80 -13.34 4.01 -6.49
CA ASN A 80 -12.76 3.08 -5.50
C ASN A 80 -11.24 2.92 -5.70
N PHE A 81 -10.54 4.03 -6.00
CA PHE A 81 -9.10 4.00 -6.20
C PHE A 81 -8.38 3.78 -4.87
N HIS A 82 -7.57 2.74 -4.80
CA HIS A 82 -6.83 2.37 -3.59
C HIS A 82 -5.34 2.12 -3.88
N VAL A 83 -4.57 1.85 -2.84
CA VAL A 83 -3.12 1.63 -2.92
C VAL A 83 -2.75 0.57 -3.96
N GLY A 84 -3.51 -0.52 -4.07
CA GLY A 84 -3.28 -1.57 -5.06
C GLY A 84 -3.27 -1.05 -6.49
N HIS A 85 -4.24 -0.21 -6.87
CA HIS A 85 -4.27 0.41 -8.19
C HIS A 85 -3.05 1.32 -8.43
N MET A 86 -2.60 2.04 -7.40
CA MET A 86 -1.40 2.87 -7.49
C MET A 86 -0.15 2.03 -7.75
N VAL A 87 0.02 0.92 -7.03
CA VAL A 87 1.16 0.01 -7.19
C VAL A 87 1.12 -0.66 -8.56
N GLU A 88 -0.03 -1.18 -8.99
CA GLU A 88 -0.25 -1.78 -10.31
C GLU A 88 0.13 -0.82 -11.44
N LYS A 89 -0.38 0.40 -11.43
CA LYS A 89 -0.08 1.41 -12.45
C LYS A 89 1.40 1.82 -12.44
N SER A 90 2.01 1.95 -11.27
CA SER A 90 3.44 2.24 -11.14
C SER A 90 4.29 1.12 -11.71
N THR A 91 3.89 -0.14 -11.47
CA THR A 91 4.53 -1.32 -12.02
C THR A 91 4.42 -1.37 -13.54
N THR A 92 3.22 -1.16 -14.09
CA THR A 92 2.99 -1.15 -15.53
C THR A 92 3.85 -0.11 -16.26
N ARG A 93 3.98 1.10 -15.67
CA ARG A 93 4.80 2.19 -16.26
C ARG A 93 6.30 1.94 -16.18
N ASN A 94 6.76 1.22 -15.14
CA ASN A 94 8.18 1.10 -14.82
C ASN A 94 8.66 -0.36 -14.78
N TYR A 95 7.98 -1.24 -15.43
CA TYR A 95 8.09 -2.70 -15.37
C TYR A 95 9.51 -3.23 -15.16
N ASN A 96 10.46 -2.82 -16.02
CA ASN A 96 11.85 -3.26 -15.98
C ASN A 96 12.77 -2.36 -15.13
N LYS A 97 12.27 -1.27 -14.57
CA LYS A 97 13.08 -0.39 -13.73
C LYS A 97 13.27 -0.99 -12.34
N ILE A 98 14.33 -0.59 -11.67
CA ILE A 98 14.62 -1.00 -10.30
C ILE A 98 13.68 -0.22 -9.36
N ALA A 99 12.88 -0.97 -8.58
CA ALA A 99 12.01 -0.43 -7.54
C ALA A 99 12.72 -0.35 -6.18
N PHE A 100 13.53 -1.36 -5.86
CA PHE A 100 14.23 -1.45 -4.58
C PHE A 100 15.70 -1.84 -4.77
N LYS A 101 16.55 -1.21 -3.96
CA LYS A 101 17.93 -1.60 -3.76
C LYS A 101 18.15 -1.83 -2.27
N SER A 102 18.77 -2.94 -1.93
CA SER A 102 19.23 -3.24 -0.57
C SER A 102 20.70 -3.62 -0.57
N ILE A 103 21.41 -3.17 0.45
CA ILE A 103 22.83 -3.49 0.63
C ILE A 103 22.91 -4.58 1.69
N LYS A 104 23.51 -5.70 1.33
CA LYS A 104 23.76 -6.82 2.25
C LYS A 104 25.27 -7.13 2.23
N GLY A 105 25.97 -6.65 3.25
CA GLY A 105 27.44 -6.64 3.22
C GLY A 105 27.95 -5.80 2.07
N ASN A 106 28.77 -6.39 1.18
CA ASN A 106 29.30 -5.73 -0.02
C ASN A 106 28.44 -5.98 -1.28
N THR A 107 27.28 -6.63 -1.14
CA THR A 107 26.44 -7.00 -2.26
C THR A 107 25.23 -6.08 -2.34
N VAL A 108 24.95 -5.52 -3.53
CA VAL A 108 23.73 -4.79 -3.83
C VAL A 108 22.72 -5.78 -4.41
N VAL A 109 21.57 -5.90 -3.75
CA VAL A 109 20.44 -6.71 -4.25
C VAL A 109 19.39 -5.76 -4.81
N GLU A 110 19.08 -5.95 -6.09
CA GLU A 110 18.10 -5.12 -6.81
C GLU A 110 16.81 -5.91 -7.08
N LYS A 111 15.68 -5.22 -6.97
CA LYS A 111 14.37 -5.75 -7.34
C LYS A 111 13.69 -4.80 -8.30
N THR A 112 13.24 -5.30 -9.44
CA THR A 112 12.46 -4.52 -10.41
C THR A 112 11.03 -4.31 -9.91
N TYR A 113 10.31 -3.35 -10.52
CA TYR A 113 8.88 -3.16 -10.28
C TYR A 113 8.08 -4.42 -10.56
N GLN A 114 8.39 -5.14 -11.63
CA GLN A 114 7.75 -6.42 -11.95
C GLN A 114 7.94 -7.46 -10.83
N LYS A 115 9.21 -7.66 -10.39
CA LYS A 115 9.50 -8.62 -9.33
C LYS A 115 8.78 -8.24 -8.03
N PHE A 116 8.77 -6.94 -7.70
CA PHE A 116 8.05 -6.42 -6.54
C PHE A 116 6.55 -6.71 -6.61
N TRP A 117 5.90 -6.45 -7.76
CA TRP A 117 4.49 -6.73 -7.96
C TRP A 117 4.17 -8.22 -7.80
N ASN A 118 4.93 -9.08 -8.46
CA ASN A 118 4.74 -10.52 -8.37
C ASN A 118 4.92 -11.05 -6.93
N ASP A 119 5.94 -10.55 -6.22
CA ASP A 119 6.17 -10.92 -4.83
C ASP A 119 5.03 -10.43 -3.92
N MET A 120 4.50 -9.23 -4.17
CA MET A 120 3.38 -8.66 -3.41
C MET A 120 2.10 -9.48 -3.61
N ILE A 121 1.76 -9.86 -4.85
CA ILE A 121 0.61 -10.74 -5.13
C ILE A 121 0.77 -12.06 -4.38
N LYS A 122 1.94 -12.69 -4.45
CA LYS A 122 2.20 -13.95 -3.77
C LYS A 122 2.05 -13.84 -2.25
N VAL A 123 2.51 -12.75 -1.65
CA VAL A 123 2.31 -12.47 -0.21
C VAL A 123 0.82 -12.32 0.12
N SER A 124 0.06 -11.60 -0.72
CA SER A 124 -1.37 -11.44 -0.48
C SER A 124 -2.12 -12.77 -0.58
N GLU A 125 -1.78 -13.62 -1.55
CA GLU A 125 -2.34 -14.98 -1.66
C GLU A 125 -2.02 -15.82 -0.42
N SER A 126 -0.79 -15.75 0.11
CA SER A 126 -0.41 -16.44 1.34
C SER A 126 -1.16 -15.93 2.56
N ILE A 127 -1.41 -14.61 2.67
CA ILE A 127 -2.20 -14.05 3.79
C ILE A 127 -3.67 -14.47 3.67
N LEU A 128 -4.25 -14.40 2.48
CA LEU A 128 -5.63 -14.79 2.22
C LEU A 128 -5.87 -16.30 2.44
N PHE A 129 -4.81 -17.11 2.33
CA PHE A 129 -4.89 -18.52 2.71
C PHE A 129 -5.22 -18.71 4.19
N PHE A 130 -4.77 -17.82 5.08
CA PHE A 130 -5.14 -17.85 6.49
C PHE A 130 -6.63 -17.58 6.73
N GLU A 131 -7.31 -16.79 5.86
CA GLU A 131 -8.77 -16.57 5.96
C GLU A 131 -9.59 -17.84 5.83
N LYS A 132 -9.12 -18.79 5.02
CA LYS A 132 -9.83 -20.08 4.86
C LYS A 132 -9.81 -20.97 6.11
N LEU A 133 -9.03 -20.59 7.12
CA LEU A 133 -8.88 -21.29 8.39
C LEU A 133 -9.76 -20.71 9.52
N ASP A 134 -10.85 -19.98 9.20
CA ASP A 134 -11.92 -19.47 10.10
C ASP A 134 -11.74 -18.10 10.77
N LYS A 135 -10.76 -17.28 10.42
CA LYS A 135 -10.67 -15.92 10.99
C LYS A 135 -10.17 -14.89 9.97
N THR A 136 -10.91 -13.81 9.81
CA THR A 136 -10.38 -12.64 9.09
C THR A 136 -9.05 -12.21 9.70
N PRO A 137 -7.93 -12.26 8.95
CA PRO A 137 -6.62 -11.99 9.51
C PRO A 137 -6.50 -10.52 9.93
N VAL A 138 -6.00 -10.30 11.13
CA VAL A 138 -5.49 -9.00 11.57
C VAL A 138 -3.98 -9.12 11.65
N VAL A 139 -3.30 -8.44 10.76
CA VAL A 139 -1.86 -8.55 10.58
C VAL A 139 -1.14 -7.50 11.43
N GLY A 140 -0.23 -7.95 12.30
CA GLY A 140 0.76 -7.09 12.95
C GLY A 140 2.06 -7.08 12.15
N LEU A 141 2.72 -5.92 12.08
CA LEU A 141 4.03 -5.79 11.43
C LEU A 141 5.04 -5.18 12.40
N LEU A 142 5.93 -6.01 12.95
CA LEU A 142 6.96 -5.62 13.92
C LEU A 142 8.35 -5.85 13.31
N THR A 143 8.87 -4.86 12.62
CA THR A 143 10.15 -4.98 11.90
C THR A 143 10.78 -3.63 11.64
N ASN A 144 12.09 -3.62 11.37
CA ASN A 144 12.77 -2.47 10.76
C ASN A 144 12.45 -2.41 9.24
N ASN A 145 12.82 -1.30 8.61
CA ASN A 145 12.63 -1.10 7.17
C ASN A 145 13.36 -2.18 6.37
N ARG A 146 12.59 -3.01 5.64
CA ARG A 146 13.10 -4.10 4.79
C ARG A 146 12.12 -4.46 3.69
N TYR A 147 12.62 -5.08 2.65
CA TYR A 147 11.81 -5.49 1.50
C TYR A 147 10.61 -6.36 1.86
N LYS A 148 10.81 -7.40 2.69
CA LYS A 148 9.74 -8.30 3.14
C LYS A 148 8.64 -7.54 3.90
N GLY A 149 9.00 -6.57 4.75
CA GLY A 149 8.03 -5.74 5.48
C GLY A 149 7.18 -4.88 4.54
N ILE A 150 7.81 -4.26 3.55
CA ILE A 150 7.10 -3.45 2.53
C ILE A 150 6.15 -4.33 1.69
N LEU A 151 6.53 -5.57 1.37
CA LEU A 151 5.65 -6.50 0.67
C LEU A 151 4.38 -6.79 1.46
N VAL A 152 4.53 -7.10 2.76
CA VAL A 152 3.39 -7.38 3.66
C VAL A 152 2.49 -6.16 3.80
N ASP A 153 3.07 -4.99 4.04
CA ASP A 153 2.32 -3.73 4.22
C ASP A 153 1.49 -3.41 2.98
N LEU A 154 2.12 -3.38 1.81
CA LEU A 154 1.43 -3.06 0.57
C LEU A 154 0.48 -4.17 0.09
N ALA A 155 0.76 -5.44 0.38
CA ALA A 155 -0.18 -6.52 0.12
C ALA A 155 -1.46 -6.33 0.93
N CYS A 156 -1.33 -6.08 2.24
CA CYS A 156 -2.49 -5.85 3.10
C CYS A 156 -3.31 -4.62 2.64
N LEU A 157 -2.66 -3.49 2.39
CA LEU A 157 -3.32 -2.26 1.93
C LEU A 157 -3.99 -2.41 0.55
N SER A 158 -3.41 -3.25 -0.33
CA SER A 158 -3.95 -3.46 -1.68
C SER A 158 -5.19 -4.36 -1.69
N PHE A 159 -5.29 -5.30 -0.75
CA PHE A 159 -6.36 -6.29 -0.69
C PHE A 159 -7.33 -6.10 0.48
N GLY A 160 -7.26 -4.93 1.16
CA GLY A 160 -8.20 -4.58 2.23
C GLY A 160 -8.02 -5.39 3.51
N ILE A 161 -6.83 -5.97 3.72
CA ILE A 161 -6.49 -6.71 4.94
C ILE A 161 -6.07 -5.71 6.01
N ARG A 162 -6.63 -5.86 7.20
CA ARG A 162 -6.28 -4.99 8.33
C ARG A 162 -4.83 -5.21 8.75
N ILE A 163 -4.02 -4.15 8.68
CA ILE A 163 -2.62 -4.18 9.10
C ILE A 163 -2.34 -3.12 10.17
N ILE A 164 -1.48 -3.48 11.13
CA ILE A 164 -1.07 -2.64 12.25
C ILE A 164 0.45 -2.63 12.30
N PRO A 165 1.10 -1.59 11.76
CA PRO A 165 2.52 -1.38 11.94
C PRO A 165 2.83 -1.07 13.41
N ILE A 166 3.78 -1.79 13.99
CA ILE A 166 4.15 -1.68 15.41
C ILE A 166 5.54 -1.03 15.51
N PRO A 167 5.67 0.11 16.19
CA PRO A 167 6.95 0.76 16.39
C PRO A 167 7.93 -0.07 17.22
N LEU A 168 9.20 -0.10 16.78
CA LEU A 168 10.27 -0.85 17.48
C LEU A 168 10.72 -0.26 18.82
N ASN A 169 10.32 0.96 19.12
CA ASN A 169 10.60 1.66 20.38
C ASN A 169 9.51 1.48 21.43
N PHE A 170 8.55 0.59 21.20
CA PHE A 170 7.55 0.25 22.21
C PHE A 170 8.19 -0.47 23.40
N THR A 171 7.58 -0.30 24.59
CA THR A 171 7.84 -1.14 25.75
C THR A 171 7.06 -2.46 25.64
N SER A 172 7.38 -3.42 26.48
CA SER A 172 6.64 -4.70 26.56
C SER A 172 5.16 -4.49 26.88
N GLU A 173 4.83 -3.53 27.73
CA GLU A 173 3.46 -3.18 28.09
C GLU A 173 2.71 -2.59 26.91
N HIS A 174 3.33 -1.66 26.17
CA HIS A 174 2.73 -1.07 24.97
C HIS A 174 2.51 -2.12 23.90
N LEU A 175 3.45 -3.04 23.70
CA LEU A 175 3.26 -4.13 22.76
C LEU A 175 2.09 -5.03 23.15
N SER A 176 2.05 -5.49 24.43
CA SER A 176 0.93 -6.31 24.93
C SER A 176 -0.42 -5.62 24.73
N TYR A 177 -0.52 -4.37 25.09
CA TYR A 177 -1.73 -3.57 24.92
C TYR A 177 -2.20 -3.55 23.45
N VAL A 178 -1.28 -3.25 22.50
CA VAL A 178 -1.63 -3.19 21.09
C VAL A 178 -2.04 -4.55 20.55
N LEU A 179 -1.35 -5.63 20.95
CA LEU A 179 -1.69 -7.00 20.52
C LEU A 179 -3.11 -7.40 20.96
N GLU A 180 -3.50 -7.05 22.19
CA GLU A 180 -4.80 -7.37 22.78
C GLU A 180 -5.93 -6.53 22.17
N GLU A 181 -5.78 -5.20 22.18
CA GLU A 181 -6.80 -4.27 21.68
C GLU A 181 -7.06 -4.40 20.19
N SER A 182 -6.01 -4.63 19.43
CA SER A 182 -6.11 -4.77 17.97
C SER A 182 -6.53 -6.15 17.53
N LYS A 183 -6.52 -7.14 18.42
CA LYS A 183 -6.85 -8.55 18.15
C LYS A 183 -5.98 -9.12 17.01
N ILE A 184 -4.69 -8.81 17.04
CA ILE A 184 -3.74 -9.31 16.05
C ILE A 184 -3.72 -10.84 16.10
N THR A 185 -3.91 -11.45 14.94
CA THR A 185 -3.93 -12.92 14.77
C THR A 185 -2.61 -13.45 14.23
N HIS A 186 -1.95 -12.67 13.36
CA HIS A 186 -0.70 -13.00 12.70
C HIS A 186 0.29 -11.85 12.86
N LEU A 187 1.49 -12.14 13.34
CA LEU A 187 2.53 -11.13 13.53
C LEU A 187 3.72 -11.43 12.62
N PHE A 188 3.95 -10.58 11.65
CA PHE A 188 5.15 -10.59 10.82
C PHE A 188 6.29 -9.87 11.57
N ILE A 189 7.39 -10.58 11.78
CA ILE A 189 8.44 -10.13 12.68
C ILE A 189 9.84 -10.31 12.10
N GLY A 190 10.73 -9.35 12.38
CA GLY A 190 12.13 -9.48 12.00
C GLY A 190 13.03 -8.36 12.47
N GLY A 191 14.26 -8.76 12.77
CA GLY A 191 15.30 -7.91 13.33
C GLY A 191 15.44 -8.06 14.84
N GLY A 192 16.69 -8.00 15.32
CA GLY A 192 17.03 -8.34 16.72
C GLY A 192 16.27 -7.53 17.77
N THR A 193 15.91 -6.26 17.51
CA THR A 193 15.10 -5.45 18.42
C THR A 193 13.65 -5.96 18.47
N ALA A 194 13.06 -6.26 17.31
CA ALA A 194 11.71 -6.81 17.21
C ALA A 194 11.63 -8.16 17.95
N ASN A 195 12.60 -9.05 17.71
CA ASN A 195 12.63 -10.37 18.32
C ASN A 195 12.75 -10.31 19.84
N ARG A 196 13.62 -9.43 20.39
CA ARG A 196 13.72 -9.23 21.84
C ARG A 196 12.41 -8.69 22.44
N LEU A 197 11.78 -7.72 21.76
CA LEU A 197 10.53 -7.12 22.21
C LEU A 197 9.40 -8.16 22.24
N TRP A 198 9.27 -8.97 21.17
CA TRP A 198 8.30 -10.06 21.15
C TRP A 198 8.57 -11.09 22.27
N ASN A 199 9.78 -11.58 22.38
CA ASN A 199 10.12 -12.63 23.36
C ASN A 199 9.84 -12.20 24.81
N SER A 200 9.85 -10.88 25.09
CA SER A 200 9.50 -10.36 26.43
C SER A 200 8.01 -10.48 26.77
N VAL A 201 7.13 -10.69 25.77
CA VAL A 201 5.69 -10.80 25.96
C VAL A 201 5.10 -12.13 25.44
N ALA A 202 5.89 -12.94 24.75
CA ALA A 202 5.45 -14.15 24.05
C ALA A 202 4.65 -15.12 24.93
N SER A 203 4.99 -15.24 26.21
CA SER A 203 4.27 -16.14 27.14
C SER A 203 2.84 -15.74 27.46
N LYS A 204 2.46 -14.49 27.15
CA LYS A 204 1.14 -13.92 27.43
C LYS A 204 0.21 -13.97 26.21
N HIS A 205 0.73 -14.22 25.01
CA HIS A 205 -0.02 -14.11 23.77
C HIS A 205 0.11 -15.36 22.92
N GLN A 206 -1.03 -15.80 22.38
CA GLN A 206 -1.08 -16.91 21.41
C GLN A 206 -1.36 -16.31 20.02
N ILE A 207 -0.28 -15.94 19.32
CA ILE A 207 -0.34 -15.30 17.99
C ILE A 207 0.56 -16.12 17.06
N ASP A 208 0.11 -16.35 15.85
CA ASP A 208 0.90 -17.01 14.81
C ASP A 208 1.95 -16.03 14.28
N LEU A 209 3.22 -16.46 14.34
CA LEU A 209 4.36 -15.65 13.92
C LEU A 209 4.82 -16.03 12.52
N ILE A 210 5.15 -15.04 11.71
CA ILE A 210 5.86 -15.23 10.45
C ILE A 210 7.22 -14.54 10.56
N ALA A 211 8.28 -15.35 10.66
CA ALA A 211 9.64 -14.86 10.87
C ALA A 211 10.28 -14.42 9.56
N PHE A 212 10.72 -13.16 9.46
CA PHE A 212 11.51 -12.67 8.33
C PHE A 212 12.96 -13.15 8.31
N ASP A 213 13.49 -13.49 9.49
CA ASP A 213 14.84 -13.95 9.74
C ASP A 213 14.80 -15.36 10.34
N ASP A 214 15.77 -15.72 11.15
CA ASP A 214 15.84 -17.02 11.81
C ASP A 214 14.65 -17.26 12.76
N PRO A 215 13.81 -18.29 12.50
CA PRO A 215 12.66 -18.59 13.35
C PRO A 215 13.03 -19.17 14.72
N GLU A 216 14.21 -19.81 14.86
CA GLU A 216 14.61 -20.52 16.08
C GLU A 216 14.82 -19.60 17.29
N ILE A 217 15.02 -18.31 17.05
CA ILE A 217 15.22 -17.33 18.12
C ILE A 217 13.91 -16.75 18.68
N LEU A 218 12.76 -17.14 18.15
CA LEU A 218 11.43 -16.65 18.53
C LEU A 218 10.68 -17.70 19.37
N TYR A 219 9.98 -17.24 20.39
CA TYR A 219 9.09 -18.09 21.18
C TYR A 219 7.67 -18.06 20.62
N GLY A 220 7.04 -19.22 20.50
CA GLY A 220 5.66 -19.37 20.04
C GLY A 220 5.48 -20.28 18.83
N ASN A 221 4.33 -20.16 18.17
CA ASN A 221 4.08 -20.86 16.91
C ASN A 221 4.66 -20.05 15.76
N VAL A 222 5.78 -20.48 15.21
CA VAL A 222 6.57 -19.72 14.23
C VAL A 222 6.62 -20.43 12.90
N THR A 223 6.21 -19.74 11.85
CA THR A 223 6.40 -20.12 10.45
C THR A 223 7.55 -19.30 9.87
N ASP A 224 8.50 -19.93 9.20
CA ASP A 224 9.54 -19.19 8.47
C ASP A 224 8.98 -18.52 7.21
N TRP A 225 9.70 -17.47 6.76
CA TRP A 225 9.25 -16.69 5.61
C TRP A 225 9.08 -17.52 4.33
N ASP A 226 9.98 -18.45 4.06
CA ASP A 226 9.96 -19.19 2.79
C ASP A 226 8.78 -20.17 2.76
N SER A 227 8.53 -20.86 3.86
CA SER A 227 7.33 -21.70 4.02
C SER A 227 6.02 -20.90 3.90
N PHE A 228 5.96 -19.72 4.52
CA PHE A 228 4.83 -18.81 4.37
C PHE A 228 4.67 -18.35 2.90
N PHE A 229 5.75 -17.86 2.30
CA PHE A 229 5.74 -17.33 0.96
C PHE A 229 5.37 -18.38 -0.10
N ASP A 230 5.74 -19.63 0.11
CA ASP A 230 5.41 -20.75 -0.79
C ASP A 230 3.99 -21.30 -0.59
N SER A 231 3.36 -21.02 0.53
CA SER A 231 1.98 -21.42 0.79
C SER A 231 0.99 -20.80 -0.20
N GLY A 232 1.26 -19.57 -0.69
CA GLY A 232 0.47 -18.90 -1.72
C GLY A 232 0.45 -19.62 -3.07
N ASN A 233 1.48 -20.40 -3.41
CA ASN A 233 1.51 -21.17 -4.66
C ASN A 233 0.43 -22.27 -4.76
N LYS A 234 -0.22 -22.63 -3.68
CA LYS A 234 -1.28 -23.65 -3.64
C LYS A 234 -2.64 -23.12 -4.11
N PHE A 235 -2.73 -21.82 -4.34
CA PHE A 235 -3.96 -21.13 -4.75
C PHE A 235 -3.66 -20.14 -5.87
N SER A 236 -3.59 -20.63 -7.11
CA SER A 236 -3.78 -19.73 -8.25
C SER A 236 -5.24 -19.28 -8.23
N ILE A 237 -5.47 -17.99 -8.07
CA ILE A 237 -6.78 -17.38 -8.34
C ILE A 237 -7.01 -17.55 -9.84
N SER A 238 -7.89 -18.50 -10.20
CA SER A 238 -8.40 -18.69 -11.56
C SER A 238 -9.42 -17.61 -11.90
#